data_3b29596c7ff89b8ac8ca1100ab96789b
#
_entry.id   3b29596c7ff89b8ac8ca1100ab96789b
#
_cell.length_a   1.000
_cell.length_b   1.000
_cell.length_c   1.000
_cell.angle_alpha   90.00
_cell.angle_beta   90.00
_cell.angle_gamma   90.00
#
_symmetry.space_group_name_H-M   'P 1'
#
loop_
_entity.id
_entity.type
_entity.pdbx_description
1 polymer ?
#
loop_
_entity_poly.entity_id
_entity_poly.type
_entity_poly.pdbx_seq_one_letter_code
_entity_poly.pdbx_strand_id
1 'polypeptide(L)'
;RLQGDWSSDVCSSDLLVYLGFSYVAFRLIHTIRDKQAGRLPSVDLSEYITYVIFFPAFTAGPIDKIERFIKDLRQPFAGLNTEIFFNAGQRLIIGLFKKFVIADTLALIALNDTNATQVNSTFWLWILVYAYAFQIYFDFSGYTDIALGIAKLIGINLPENFSSPYLKPNLTQFWNNWHMTLTQWFRAYFFNPITRGLRSWQKPMSMPMMILLTQVATMALIGFWHGVTWNFTIWGLWHGLGLFIHNRWNDFTKAKAAEWASTSFRQSILSVSGIIFTFHFVALGWIFFALSSPVTSWNVVLKLFGVN
;
A
#
# COMPACT_ATOMS: atom_id res chain seq x y z
N ARG A 1 13.71 -11.65 -21.80
CA ARG A 1 13.28 -10.23 -21.76
C ARG A 1 11.95 -10.19 -21.00
N LEU A 2 12.07 -10.28 -19.67
CA LEU A 2 10.97 -10.12 -18.71
C LEU A 2 11.19 -8.75 -18.04
N GLN A 3 10.91 -7.71 -18.79
CA GLN A 3 10.77 -6.36 -18.26
C GLN A 3 9.32 -5.98 -18.55
N GLY A 4 8.46 -5.99 -17.54
CA GLY A 4 7.33 -5.11 -17.57
C GLY A 4 7.90 -3.71 -17.76
N ASP A 5 7.51 -3.05 -18.84
CA ASP A 5 8.01 -1.74 -19.25
C ASP A 5 7.67 -0.65 -18.23
N TRP A 6 8.44 -0.66 -17.13
CA TRP A 6 8.55 0.49 -16.23
C TRP A 6 9.57 1.52 -16.76
N SER A 7 10.14 1.27 -17.92
CA SER A 7 11.26 2.08 -18.43
C SER A 7 11.36 2.05 -19.95
N SER A 8 10.41 2.58 -20.68
CA SER A 8 10.74 2.91 -22.05
C SER A 8 11.59 4.19 -22.19
N ASP A 9 11.70 5.03 -21.14
CA ASP A 9 12.45 6.29 -21.24
C ASP A 9 13.22 6.73 -19.98
N VAL A 10 13.31 5.90 -18.93
CA VAL A 10 14.13 6.20 -17.76
C VAL A 10 15.15 5.08 -17.59
N CYS A 11 16.41 5.42 -17.64
CA CYS A 11 17.52 4.50 -17.44
C CYS A 11 17.30 3.68 -16.15
N SER A 12 17.39 2.36 -16.20
CA SER A 12 17.07 1.46 -15.07
C SER A 12 17.86 1.78 -13.78
N SER A 13 19.01 2.45 -13.91
CA SER A 13 19.79 3.00 -12.80
C SER A 13 19.09 4.15 -12.08
N ASP A 14 18.35 5.00 -12.78
CA ASP A 14 17.69 6.17 -12.20
C ASP A 14 16.47 5.78 -11.38
N LEU A 15 15.73 4.77 -11.82
CA LEU A 15 14.57 4.25 -11.06
C LEU A 15 14.96 3.63 -9.71
N LEU A 16 16.05 2.88 -9.64
CA LEU A 16 16.57 2.32 -8.39
C LEU A 16 17.02 3.40 -7.42
N VAL A 17 17.62 4.47 -7.92
CA VAL A 17 18.03 5.64 -7.12
C VAL A 17 16.80 6.36 -6.57
N TYR A 18 15.76 6.59 -7.36
CA TYR A 18 14.53 7.26 -6.90
C TYR A 18 13.73 6.42 -5.90
N LEU A 19 13.57 5.11 -6.11
CA LEU A 19 12.85 4.22 -5.18
C LEU A 19 13.54 4.15 -3.81
N GLY A 20 14.84 3.89 -3.77
CA GLY A 20 15.60 3.86 -2.51
C GLY A 20 15.60 5.21 -1.79
N PHE A 21 15.67 6.32 -2.53
CA PHE A 21 15.70 7.66 -1.96
C PHE A 21 14.42 8.00 -1.19
N SER A 22 13.25 7.65 -1.70
CA SER A 22 11.98 7.96 -1.03
C SER A 22 11.82 7.23 0.31
N TYR A 23 12.29 5.99 0.41
CA TYR A 23 12.28 5.24 1.68
C TYR A 23 13.27 5.79 2.70
N VAL A 24 14.43 6.25 2.25
CA VAL A 24 15.37 7.02 3.09
C VAL A 24 14.72 8.32 3.57
N ALA A 25 14.07 9.06 2.67
CA ALA A 25 13.37 10.30 3.02
C ALA A 25 12.29 10.08 4.09
N PHE A 26 11.48 9.01 3.99
CA PHE A 26 10.51 8.66 5.03
C PHE A 26 11.18 8.43 6.39
N ARG A 27 12.32 7.74 6.44
CA ARG A 27 13.07 7.51 7.68
C ARG A 27 13.66 8.80 8.25
N LEU A 28 14.20 9.68 7.42
CA LEU A 28 14.72 10.97 7.84
C LEU A 28 13.61 11.89 8.37
N ILE A 29 12.52 12.01 7.62
CA ILE A 29 11.39 12.89 8.00
C ILE A 29 10.80 12.47 9.34
N HIS A 30 10.52 11.18 9.54
CA HIS A 30 9.93 10.77 10.81
C HIS A 30 10.89 10.93 11.99
N THR A 31 12.18 10.64 11.82
CA THR A 31 13.18 10.85 12.87
C THR A 31 13.29 12.32 13.28
N ILE A 32 13.33 13.24 12.31
CA ILE A 32 13.33 14.69 12.59
C ILE A 32 12.07 15.08 13.35
N ARG A 33 10.90 14.63 12.90
CA ARG A 33 9.63 14.94 13.56
C ARG A 33 9.53 14.35 14.97
N ASP A 34 10.00 13.14 15.17
CA ASP A 34 9.97 12.48 16.47
C ASP A 34 11.01 13.11 17.43
N LYS A 35 12.16 13.57 16.91
CA LYS A 35 13.12 14.37 17.68
C LYS A 35 12.53 15.71 18.14
N GLN A 36 11.88 16.44 17.22
CA GLN A 36 11.20 17.70 17.54
C GLN A 36 10.08 17.53 18.59
N ALA A 37 9.42 16.38 18.59
CA ALA A 37 8.36 16.05 19.54
C ALA A 37 8.87 15.42 20.87
N GLY A 38 10.18 15.30 21.06
CA GLY A 38 10.79 14.68 22.25
C GLY A 38 10.54 13.17 22.38
N ARG A 39 10.19 12.49 21.30
CA ARG A 39 9.89 11.05 21.28
C ARG A 39 11.05 10.18 20.81
N LEU A 40 12.10 10.78 20.24
CA LEU A 40 13.23 10.03 19.74
C LEU A 40 14.03 9.45 20.91
N PRO A 41 14.32 8.14 20.96
CA PRO A 41 15.21 7.57 21.95
C PRO A 41 16.63 8.12 21.79
N SER A 42 17.46 7.97 22.82
CA SER A 42 18.90 8.23 22.70
C SER A 42 19.51 7.22 21.74
N VAL A 43 20.06 7.70 20.62
CA VAL A 43 20.62 6.90 19.52
C VAL A 43 21.97 7.50 19.16
N ASP A 44 23.01 6.67 19.03
CA ASP A 44 24.30 7.12 18.54
C ASP A 44 24.31 7.19 16.99
N LEU A 45 25.38 7.79 16.44
CA LEU A 45 25.49 8.02 15.00
C LEU A 45 25.58 6.70 14.21
N SER A 46 26.24 5.68 14.76
CA SER A 46 26.42 4.40 14.08
C SER A 46 25.10 3.63 14.01
N GLU A 47 24.33 3.61 15.09
CA GLU A 47 23.00 3.03 15.16
C GLU A 47 22.05 3.74 14.16
N TYR A 48 22.12 5.09 14.11
CA TYR A 48 21.30 5.88 13.22
C TYR A 48 21.63 5.61 11.74
N ILE A 49 22.92 5.58 11.39
CA ILE A 49 23.34 5.23 10.03
C ILE A 49 22.87 3.82 9.68
N THR A 50 23.09 2.83 10.57
CA THR A 50 22.64 1.43 10.37
C THR A 50 21.14 1.38 10.10
N TYR A 51 20.33 2.12 10.86
CA TYR A 51 18.89 2.22 10.65
C TYR A 51 18.52 2.80 9.28
N VAL A 52 19.17 3.91 8.89
CA VAL A 52 18.85 4.61 7.63
C VAL A 52 19.20 3.77 6.41
N ILE A 53 20.36 3.09 6.42
CA ILE A 53 20.85 2.28 5.28
C ILE A 53 20.51 0.80 5.40
N PHE A 54 19.63 0.39 6.32
CA PHE A 54 19.30 -1.02 6.55
C PHE A 54 18.83 -1.70 5.27
N PHE A 55 19.73 -2.50 4.67
CA PHE A 55 19.60 -2.97 3.29
C PHE A 55 18.35 -3.80 3.01
N PRO A 56 17.81 -4.67 3.92
CA PRO A 56 16.62 -5.45 3.60
C PRO A 56 15.37 -4.58 3.36
N ALA A 57 15.36 -3.37 3.92
CA ALA A 57 14.24 -2.43 3.79
C ALA A 57 14.64 -1.13 3.07
N PHE A 58 15.79 -1.09 2.39
CA PHE A 58 16.33 0.14 1.82
C PHE A 58 15.53 0.64 0.61
N THR A 59 15.21 -0.24 -0.35
CA THR A 59 14.60 0.14 -1.63
C THR A 59 13.07 0.21 -1.58
N ALA A 60 12.40 -0.81 -1.04
CA ALA A 60 10.94 -0.91 -1.00
C ALA A 60 10.42 -1.72 0.20
N GLY A 61 11.27 -1.98 1.20
CA GLY A 61 10.90 -2.77 2.38
C GLY A 61 9.97 -2.01 3.32
N PRO A 62 9.50 -2.68 4.39
CA PRO A 62 8.65 -2.02 5.37
C PRO A 62 9.29 -0.78 5.98
N ILE A 63 8.51 0.31 6.07
CA ILE A 63 8.94 1.56 6.72
C ILE A 63 8.88 1.36 8.22
N ASP A 64 10.02 1.06 8.82
CA ASP A 64 10.12 0.82 10.26
C ASP A 64 10.32 2.11 11.05
N LYS A 65 9.93 2.08 12.33
CA LYS A 65 10.21 3.16 13.29
C LYS A 65 11.56 2.92 13.95
N ILE A 66 12.33 4.00 14.09
CA ILE A 66 13.66 3.95 14.70
C ILE A 66 13.64 3.35 16.13
N GLU A 67 12.63 3.66 16.95
CA GLU A 67 12.48 3.14 18.30
C GLU A 67 12.47 1.62 18.35
N ARG A 68 11.70 0.98 17.44
CA ARG A 68 11.58 -0.46 17.34
C ARG A 68 12.85 -1.09 16.79
N PHE A 69 13.39 -0.50 15.72
CA PHE A 69 14.62 -0.97 15.10
C PHE A 69 15.79 -0.97 16.09
N ILE A 70 16.00 0.13 16.82
CA ILE A 70 17.08 0.26 17.81
C ILE A 70 16.88 -0.69 18.99
N LYS A 71 15.62 -0.93 19.39
CA LYS A 71 15.33 -1.94 20.42
C LYS A 71 15.82 -3.34 19.99
N ASP A 72 15.55 -3.73 18.76
CA ASP A 72 16.03 -5.03 18.24
C ASP A 72 17.55 -5.01 18.05
N LEU A 73 18.12 -3.93 17.49
CA LEU A 73 19.56 -3.80 17.26
C LEU A 73 20.39 -3.92 18.53
N ARG A 74 19.89 -3.43 19.65
CA ARG A 74 20.57 -3.50 20.98
C ARG A 74 20.38 -4.83 21.70
N GLN A 75 19.50 -5.71 21.23
CA GLN A 75 19.37 -7.01 21.82
C GLN A 75 20.60 -7.87 21.47
N PRO A 76 21.12 -8.65 22.42
CA PRO A 76 22.15 -9.62 22.11
C PRO A 76 21.66 -10.56 21.02
N PHE A 77 22.42 -10.70 19.95
CA PHE A 77 22.08 -11.68 18.92
C PHE A 77 22.17 -13.08 19.52
N ALA A 78 21.02 -13.71 19.75
CA ALA A 78 20.92 -15.03 20.37
C ALA A 78 21.46 -16.16 19.49
N GLY A 79 22.02 -15.83 18.31
CA GLY A 79 22.43 -16.80 17.31
C GLY A 79 21.25 -17.32 16.48
N LEU A 80 21.58 -18.01 15.40
CA LEU A 80 20.59 -18.68 14.57
C LEU A 80 20.20 -20.01 15.22
N ASN A 81 19.11 -20.03 15.95
CA ASN A 81 18.49 -21.27 16.37
C ASN A 81 17.65 -21.89 15.24
N THR A 82 17.31 -23.15 15.35
CA THR A 82 16.55 -23.90 14.34
C THR A 82 15.21 -23.26 14.03
N GLU A 83 14.53 -22.69 15.01
CA GLU A 83 13.22 -22.03 14.83
C GLU A 83 13.34 -20.74 14.03
N ILE A 84 14.31 -19.86 14.36
CA ILE A 84 14.57 -18.62 13.62
C ILE A 84 14.93 -18.95 12.18
N PHE A 85 15.83 -19.91 11.97
CA PHE A 85 16.27 -20.33 10.66
C PHE A 85 15.12 -20.88 9.82
N PHE A 86 14.30 -21.76 10.39
CA PHE A 86 13.14 -22.34 9.70
C PHE A 86 12.09 -21.26 9.34
N ASN A 87 11.72 -20.42 10.29
CA ASN A 87 10.73 -19.36 10.07
C ASN A 87 11.20 -18.32 9.03
N ALA A 88 12.46 -17.92 9.07
CA ALA A 88 13.04 -17.00 8.10
C ALA A 88 13.17 -17.67 6.72
N GLY A 89 13.64 -18.92 6.67
CA GLY A 89 13.73 -19.69 5.44
C GLY A 89 12.38 -19.92 4.76
N GLN A 90 11.35 -20.30 5.53
CA GLN A 90 9.98 -20.42 5.03
C GLN A 90 9.50 -19.09 4.42
N ARG A 91 9.75 -17.97 5.09
CA ARG A 91 9.38 -16.63 4.61
C ARG A 91 10.08 -16.29 3.30
N LEU A 92 11.37 -16.57 3.20
CA LEU A 92 12.16 -16.36 1.98
C LEU A 92 11.63 -17.18 0.81
N ILE A 93 11.38 -18.48 1.02
CA ILE A 93 10.86 -19.38 -0.02
C ILE A 93 9.48 -18.90 -0.50
N ILE A 94 8.58 -18.57 0.43
CA ILE A 94 7.25 -18.05 0.08
C ILE A 94 7.37 -16.72 -0.68
N GLY A 95 8.26 -15.82 -0.25
CA GLY A 95 8.48 -14.53 -0.90
C GLY A 95 9.02 -14.69 -2.33
N LEU A 96 10.03 -15.54 -2.52
CA LEU A 96 10.59 -15.87 -3.84
C LEU A 96 9.51 -16.48 -4.76
N PHE A 97 8.72 -17.41 -4.24
CA PHE A 97 7.63 -18.04 -5.01
C PHE A 97 6.55 -17.02 -5.41
N LYS A 98 6.11 -16.18 -4.47
CA LYS A 98 5.15 -15.10 -4.78
C LYS A 98 5.65 -14.16 -5.87
N LYS A 99 6.91 -13.71 -5.75
CA LYS A 99 7.47 -12.71 -6.65
C LYS A 99 7.82 -13.29 -8.01
N PHE A 100 8.64 -14.34 -8.06
CA PHE A 100 9.23 -14.85 -9.29
C PHE A 100 8.42 -15.96 -9.97
N VAL A 101 7.43 -16.55 -9.29
CA VAL A 101 6.56 -17.54 -9.92
C VAL A 101 5.17 -16.96 -10.14
N ILE A 102 4.49 -16.52 -9.07
CA ILE A 102 3.08 -16.09 -9.21
C ILE A 102 3.00 -14.75 -9.93
N ALA A 103 3.73 -13.72 -9.45
CA ALA A 103 3.62 -12.38 -10.03
C ALA A 103 4.13 -12.33 -11.47
N ASP A 104 5.28 -12.97 -11.78
CA ASP A 104 5.82 -13.00 -13.14
C ASP A 104 4.91 -13.76 -14.10
N THR A 105 4.27 -14.86 -13.66
CA THR A 105 3.27 -15.58 -14.49
C THR A 105 2.04 -14.71 -14.74
N LEU A 106 1.53 -14.02 -13.72
CA LEU A 106 0.40 -13.10 -13.90
C LEU A 106 0.74 -11.92 -14.79
N ALA A 107 1.99 -11.44 -14.78
CA ALA A 107 2.46 -10.36 -15.63
C ALA A 107 2.31 -10.63 -17.12
N LEU A 108 2.31 -11.92 -17.54
CA LEU A 108 2.11 -12.31 -18.93
C LEU A 108 0.73 -11.93 -19.47
N ILE A 109 -0.28 -11.87 -18.59
CA ILE A 109 -1.67 -11.58 -18.94
C ILE A 109 -2.22 -10.34 -18.23
N ALA A 110 -1.45 -9.69 -17.37
CA ALA A 110 -1.91 -8.52 -16.63
C ALA A 110 -2.17 -7.33 -17.54
N LEU A 111 -3.10 -6.46 -17.13
CA LEU A 111 -3.43 -5.22 -17.83
C LEU A 111 -2.18 -4.37 -18.06
N ASN A 112 -1.94 -3.95 -19.30
CA ASN A 112 -0.88 -3.03 -19.70
C ASN A 112 -1.33 -2.18 -20.90
N ASP A 113 -0.54 -1.17 -21.29
CA ASP A 113 -0.91 -0.23 -22.36
C ASP A 113 -1.15 -0.94 -23.71
N THR A 114 -0.46 -2.03 -24.00
CA THR A 114 -0.60 -2.77 -25.25
C THR A 114 -1.92 -3.52 -25.28
N ASN A 115 -2.19 -4.39 -24.28
CA ASN A 115 -3.39 -5.22 -24.29
C ASN A 115 -4.67 -4.42 -23.99
N ALA A 116 -4.58 -3.30 -23.28
CA ALA A 116 -5.69 -2.37 -23.04
C ALA A 116 -6.33 -1.81 -24.33
N THR A 117 -5.52 -1.65 -25.38
CA THR A 117 -5.98 -1.16 -26.69
C THR A 117 -6.42 -2.28 -27.63
N GLN A 118 -5.84 -3.46 -27.49
CA GLN A 118 -6.09 -4.61 -28.40
C GLN A 118 -7.32 -5.42 -28.00
N VAL A 119 -7.63 -5.51 -26.69
CA VAL A 119 -8.74 -6.33 -26.21
C VAL A 119 -10.05 -5.54 -26.24
N ASN A 120 -11.03 -6.09 -26.99
CA ASN A 120 -12.37 -5.49 -27.10
C ASN A 120 -13.44 -6.26 -26.31
N SER A 121 -13.14 -7.46 -25.82
CA SER A 121 -14.07 -8.26 -25.01
C SER A 121 -14.08 -7.79 -23.58
N THR A 122 -15.24 -7.37 -23.06
CA THR A 122 -15.47 -7.01 -21.64
C THR A 122 -15.03 -8.12 -20.70
N PHE A 123 -15.33 -9.39 -21.06
CA PHE A 123 -14.92 -10.54 -20.23
C PHE A 123 -13.39 -10.62 -20.09
N TRP A 124 -12.67 -10.53 -21.21
CA TRP A 124 -11.21 -10.58 -21.19
C TRP A 124 -10.59 -9.37 -20.49
N LEU A 125 -11.17 -8.19 -20.66
CA LEU A 125 -10.70 -6.99 -19.91
C LEU A 125 -10.80 -7.18 -18.40
N TRP A 126 -11.88 -7.78 -17.88
CA TRP A 126 -11.96 -8.12 -16.46
C TRP A 126 -10.86 -9.10 -16.03
N ILE A 127 -10.56 -10.11 -16.85
CA ILE A 127 -9.45 -11.04 -16.56
C ILE A 127 -8.11 -10.30 -16.47
N LEU A 128 -7.81 -9.38 -17.41
CA LEU A 128 -6.58 -8.59 -17.40
C LEU A 128 -6.48 -7.70 -16.14
N VAL A 129 -7.58 -7.05 -15.76
CA VAL A 129 -7.65 -6.19 -14.55
C VAL A 129 -7.43 -7.02 -13.29
N TYR A 130 -8.04 -8.20 -13.17
CA TYR A 130 -7.83 -9.07 -12.01
C TYR A 130 -6.42 -9.64 -11.99
N ALA A 131 -5.88 -10.03 -13.13
CA ALA A 131 -4.50 -10.49 -13.24
C ALA A 131 -3.54 -9.40 -12.75
N TYR A 132 -3.74 -8.14 -13.14
CA TYR A 132 -2.94 -7.02 -12.65
C TYR A 132 -3.09 -6.81 -11.14
N ALA A 133 -4.32 -6.85 -10.61
CA ALA A 133 -4.56 -6.68 -9.17
C ALA A 133 -3.82 -7.76 -8.35
N PHE A 134 -3.82 -9.00 -8.78
CA PHE A 134 -3.08 -10.06 -8.10
C PHE A 134 -1.57 -9.99 -8.38
N GLN A 135 -1.14 -9.61 -9.57
CA GLN A 135 0.26 -9.39 -9.90
C GLN A 135 0.90 -8.38 -8.93
N ILE A 136 0.35 -7.17 -8.81
CA ILE A 136 0.91 -6.13 -7.93
C ILE A 136 0.93 -6.57 -6.46
N TYR A 137 -0.09 -7.33 -6.04
CA TYR A 137 -0.12 -7.88 -4.68
C TYR A 137 0.97 -8.92 -4.44
N PHE A 138 1.11 -9.90 -5.32
CA PHE A 138 2.10 -10.97 -5.14
C PHE A 138 3.52 -10.47 -5.34
N ASP A 139 3.74 -9.55 -6.28
CA ASP A 139 5.05 -8.93 -6.48
C ASP A 139 5.50 -8.19 -5.22
N PHE A 140 4.67 -7.30 -4.69
CA PHE A 140 5.05 -6.49 -3.54
C PHE A 140 5.01 -7.25 -2.21
N SER A 141 4.03 -8.13 -1.98
CA SER A 141 4.02 -8.97 -0.79
C SER A 141 5.16 -9.99 -0.79
N GLY A 142 5.55 -10.51 -1.97
CA GLY A 142 6.70 -11.38 -2.12
C GLY A 142 8.01 -10.66 -1.78
N TYR A 143 8.22 -9.46 -2.31
CA TYR A 143 9.35 -8.63 -1.93
C TYR A 143 9.39 -8.37 -0.41
N THR A 144 8.24 -8.06 0.18
CA THR A 144 8.14 -7.81 1.63
C THR A 144 8.51 -9.07 2.41
N ASP A 145 8.03 -10.26 2.01
CA ASP A 145 8.38 -11.52 2.68
C ASP A 145 9.87 -11.81 2.61
N ILE A 146 10.53 -11.53 1.48
CA ILE A 146 11.99 -11.64 1.33
C ILE A 146 12.70 -10.70 2.31
N ALA A 147 12.28 -9.43 2.35
CA ALA A 147 12.87 -8.43 3.25
C ALA A 147 12.72 -8.81 4.73
N LEU A 148 11.54 -9.29 5.14
CA LEU A 148 11.29 -9.76 6.51
C LEU A 148 12.12 -11.00 6.84
N GLY A 149 12.22 -11.96 5.91
CA GLY A 149 13.02 -13.16 6.07
C GLY A 149 14.50 -12.86 6.30
N ILE A 150 15.08 -12.00 5.43
CA ILE A 150 16.48 -11.57 5.56
C ILE A 150 16.71 -10.82 6.88
N ALA A 151 15.85 -9.85 7.20
CA ALA A 151 15.95 -9.08 8.44
C ALA A 151 15.92 -9.97 9.68
N LYS A 152 15.05 -10.98 9.69
CA LYS A 152 14.93 -11.94 10.79
C LYS A 152 16.20 -12.77 11.00
N LEU A 153 16.89 -13.15 9.91
CA LEU A 153 18.18 -13.88 9.99
C LEU A 153 19.29 -13.07 10.68
N ILE A 154 19.22 -11.74 10.63
CA ILE A 154 20.18 -10.83 11.27
C ILE A 154 19.64 -10.21 12.58
N GLY A 155 18.56 -10.77 13.13
CA GLY A 155 18.03 -10.39 14.44
C GLY A 155 17.10 -9.19 14.46
N ILE A 156 16.71 -8.64 13.30
CA ILE A 156 15.79 -7.49 13.20
C ILE A 156 14.40 -7.97 12.77
N ASN A 157 13.38 -7.61 13.54
CA ASN A 157 12.00 -7.94 13.24
C ASN A 157 11.33 -6.75 12.52
N LEU A 158 11.29 -6.74 11.20
CA LEU A 158 10.57 -5.71 10.43
C LEU A 158 9.04 -5.85 10.58
N PRO A 159 8.26 -4.75 10.45
CA PRO A 159 6.81 -4.78 10.47
C PRO A 159 6.23 -5.44 9.22
N GLU A 160 5.06 -6.06 9.38
CA GLU A 160 4.27 -6.56 8.26
C GLU A 160 3.74 -5.41 7.39
N ASN A 161 3.71 -5.63 6.08
CA ASN A 161 3.14 -4.69 5.11
C ASN A 161 1.78 -5.13 4.56
N PHE A 162 1.47 -6.42 4.64
CA PHE A 162 0.24 -6.99 4.10
C PHE A 162 -0.41 -7.98 5.07
N SER A 163 -1.74 -7.92 5.18
CA SER A 163 -2.54 -8.88 5.93
C SER A 163 -3.85 -9.20 5.19
N SER A 164 -3.75 -10.00 4.12
CA SER A 164 -4.88 -10.40 3.26
C SER A 164 -5.80 -9.24 2.88
N PRO A 165 -5.28 -8.19 2.21
CA PRO A 165 -6.02 -6.95 1.98
C PRO A 165 -7.26 -7.15 1.09
N TYR A 166 -7.21 -8.01 0.08
CA TYR A 166 -8.32 -8.30 -0.82
C TYR A 166 -9.46 -9.09 -0.18
N LEU A 167 -9.26 -9.61 1.04
CA LEU A 167 -10.30 -10.28 1.82
C LEU A 167 -10.92 -9.34 2.87
N LYS A 168 -10.73 -8.04 2.75
CA LYS A 168 -11.29 -7.07 3.71
C LYS A 168 -12.63 -6.51 3.20
N PRO A 169 -13.66 -6.46 4.05
CA PRO A 169 -15.04 -6.14 3.65
C PRO A 169 -15.29 -4.64 3.41
N ASN A 170 -14.28 -3.79 3.55
CA ASN A 170 -14.43 -2.36 3.29
C ASN A 170 -13.09 -1.66 3.06
N LEU A 171 -13.14 -0.47 2.45
CA LEU A 171 -11.96 0.31 2.05
C LEU A 171 -11.06 0.72 3.22
N THR A 172 -11.63 1.03 4.39
CA THR A 172 -10.83 1.38 5.57
C THR A 172 -10.01 0.17 6.03
N GLN A 173 -10.62 -1.02 6.07
CA GLN A 173 -9.90 -2.24 6.42
C GLN A 173 -8.92 -2.63 5.32
N PHE A 174 -9.25 -2.45 4.02
CA PHE A 174 -8.31 -2.66 2.92
C PHE A 174 -7.03 -1.84 3.15
N TRP A 175 -7.13 -0.53 3.33
CA TRP A 175 -5.98 0.36 3.52
C TRP A 175 -5.23 0.14 4.85
N ASN A 176 -5.89 -0.40 5.87
CA ASN A 176 -5.23 -0.82 7.10
C ASN A 176 -4.45 -2.14 6.95
N ASN A 177 -4.60 -2.85 5.82
CA ASN A 177 -4.00 -4.15 5.55
C ASN A 177 -3.23 -4.21 4.21
N TRP A 178 -3.23 -3.12 3.44
CA TRP A 178 -2.43 -2.91 2.23
C TRP A 178 -1.33 -1.90 2.53
N HIS A 179 -0.08 -2.26 2.23
CA HIS A 179 1.10 -1.40 2.47
C HIS A 179 1.02 -0.69 3.83
N MET A 180 0.85 -1.49 4.87
CA MET A 180 0.46 -1.04 6.22
C MET A 180 1.41 0.01 6.77
N THR A 181 2.72 -0.15 6.55
CA THR A 181 3.73 0.76 7.08
C THR A 181 3.68 2.13 6.42
N LEU A 182 3.46 2.20 5.10
CA LEU A 182 3.24 3.46 4.38
C LEU A 182 1.96 4.16 4.85
N THR A 183 0.86 3.42 4.93
CA THR A 183 -0.43 3.94 5.39
C THR A 183 -0.32 4.50 6.82
N GLN A 184 0.37 3.80 7.72
CA GLN A 184 0.62 4.26 9.09
C GLN A 184 1.52 5.50 9.12
N TRP A 185 2.55 5.56 8.26
CA TRP A 185 3.44 6.70 8.15
C TRP A 185 2.67 7.96 7.73
N PHE A 186 1.91 7.89 6.61
CA PHE A 186 1.10 9.02 6.16
C PHE A 186 0.05 9.44 7.18
N ARG A 187 -0.57 8.47 7.88
CA ARG A 187 -1.50 8.77 8.97
C ARG A 187 -0.83 9.54 10.12
N ALA A 188 0.36 9.12 10.54
CA ALA A 188 1.05 9.71 11.68
C ALA A 188 1.65 11.09 11.36
N TYR A 189 2.27 11.25 10.19
CA TYR A 189 3.10 12.42 9.88
C TYR A 189 2.44 13.41 8.91
N PHE A 190 1.32 13.04 8.26
CA PHE A 190 0.58 13.93 7.36
C PHE A 190 -0.88 14.08 7.79
N PHE A 191 -1.69 13.02 7.76
CA PHE A 191 -3.13 13.09 8.03
C PHE A 191 -3.46 13.66 9.42
N ASN A 192 -2.91 13.06 10.49
CA ASN A 192 -3.20 13.48 11.86
C ASN A 192 -2.72 14.91 12.17
N PRO A 193 -1.50 15.35 11.77
CA PRO A 193 -1.06 16.73 11.98
C PRO A 193 -1.96 17.75 11.28
N ILE A 194 -2.31 17.52 10.00
CA ILE A 194 -3.19 18.43 9.25
C ILE A 194 -4.56 18.49 9.89
N THR A 195 -5.15 17.33 10.23
CA THR A 195 -6.47 17.28 10.87
C THR A 195 -6.47 18.06 12.19
N ARG A 196 -5.41 17.93 13.01
CA ARG A 196 -5.26 18.71 14.25
C ARG A 196 -5.12 20.20 13.99
N GLY A 197 -4.31 20.59 12.99
CA GLY A 197 -4.15 21.99 12.59
C GLY A 197 -5.47 22.60 12.11
N LEU A 198 -6.25 21.90 11.29
CA LEU A 198 -7.55 22.39 10.83
C LEU A 198 -8.58 22.53 11.97
N ARG A 199 -8.50 21.69 13.00
CA ARG A 199 -9.37 21.78 14.19
C ARG A 199 -9.07 23.02 15.05
N SER A 200 -7.83 23.47 15.06
CA SER A 200 -7.41 24.63 15.87
C SER A 200 -7.66 25.98 15.19
N TRP A 201 -8.23 26.03 13.99
CA TRP A 201 -8.56 27.29 13.32
C TRP A 201 -9.66 28.06 14.06
N GLN A 202 -9.59 29.40 14.03
CA GLN A 202 -10.58 30.27 14.67
C GLN A 202 -12.02 30.07 14.16
N LYS A 203 -12.17 29.67 12.88
CA LYS A 203 -13.44 29.24 12.29
C LYS A 203 -13.30 27.78 11.89
N PRO A 204 -13.64 26.84 12.78
CA PRO A 204 -13.47 25.41 12.50
C PRO A 204 -14.39 24.99 11.35
N MET A 205 -13.79 24.25 10.43
CA MET A 205 -14.52 23.60 9.34
C MET A 205 -15.42 22.48 9.90
N SER A 206 -16.53 22.17 9.22
CA SER A 206 -17.34 21.03 9.63
C SER A 206 -16.53 19.74 9.58
N MET A 207 -16.79 18.81 10.51
CA MET A 207 -16.06 17.53 10.59
C MET A 207 -16.06 16.74 9.27
N PRO A 208 -17.20 16.60 8.55
CA PRO A 208 -17.20 15.92 7.25
C PRO A 208 -16.28 16.57 6.23
N MET A 209 -16.28 17.90 6.12
CA MET A 209 -15.44 18.63 5.17
C MET A 209 -13.96 18.51 5.50
N MET A 210 -13.61 18.55 6.78
CA MET A 210 -12.23 18.38 7.22
C MET A 210 -11.73 16.95 6.91
N ILE A 211 -12.57 15.93 7.15
CA ILE A 211 -12.24 14.54 6.82
C ILE A 211 -12.08 14.38 5.30
N LEU A 212 -13.00 14.94 4.49
CA LEU A 212 -12.90 14.91 3.04
C LEU A 212 -11.55 15.47 2.57
N LEU A 213 -11.23 16.70 2.96
CA LEU A 213 -10.00 17.37 2.53
C LEU A 213 -8.75 16.61 2.97
N THR A 214 -8.69 16.16 4.22
CA THR A 214 -7.51 15.46 4.73
C THR A 214 -7.33 14.09 4.12
N GLN A 215 -8.41 13.33 3.88
CA GLN A 215 -8.34 12.03 3.21
C GLN A 215 -7.95 12.17 1.74
N VAL A 216 -8.61 13.06 1.01
CA VAL A 216 -8.31 13.27 -0.42
C VAL A 216 -6.88 13.79 -0.59
N ALA A 217 -6.46 14.77 0.22
CA ALA A 217 -5.08 15.27 0.17
C ALA A 217 -4.06 14.18 0.50
N THR A 218 -4.33 13.32 1.50
CA THR A 218 -3.43 12.23 1.87
C THR A 218 -3.30 11.22 0.72
N MET A 219 -4.42 10.79 0.14
CA MET A 219 -4.41 9.80 -0.95
C MET A 219 -3.83 10.38 -2.24
N ALA A 220 -4.09 11.66 -2.55
CA ALA A 220 -3.46 12.35 -3.68
C ALA A 220 -1.93 12.43 -3.49
N LEU A 221 -1.46 12.73 -2.28
CA LEU A 221 -0.03 12.75 -1.98
C LEU A 221 0.62 11.36 -2.11
N ILE A 222 -0.09 10.29 -1.69
CA ILE A 222 0.37 8.92 -1.92
C ILE A 222 0.42 8.62 -3.43
N GLY A 223 -0.56 9.08 -4.21
CA GLY A 223 -0.53 8.98 -5.67
C GLY A 223 0.68 9.68 -6.28
N PHE A 224 0.95 10.92 -5.91
CA PHE A 224 2.14 11.66 -6.36
C PHE A 224 3.46 11.04 -5.93
N TRP A 225 3.48 10.35 -4.81
CA TRP A 225 4.65 9.59 -4.39
C TRP A 225 4.95 8.42 -5.32
N HIS A 226 3.94 7.76 -5.89
CA HIS A 226 4.12 6.71 -6.90
C HIS A 226 4.60 7.26 -8.24
N GLY A 227 4.25 8.50 -8.57
CA GLY A 227 4.69 9.18 -9.79
C GLY A 227 3.91 10.46 -10.06
N VAL A 228 4.58 11.45 -10.66
CA VAL A 228 3.99 12.76 -10.97
C VAL A 228 3.25 12.68 -12.32
N THR A 229 2.18 11.86 -12.36
CA THR A 229 1.32 11.71 -13.54
C THR A 229 -0.14 11.92 -13.19
N TRP A 230 -0.94 12.23 -14.21
CA TRP A 230 -2.41 12.35 -14.03
C TRP A 230 -3.05 11.04 -13.58
N ASN A 231 -2.56 9.90 -14.05
CA ASN A 231 -3.08 8.59 -13.66
C ASN A 231 -2.90 8.34 -12.16
N PHE A 232 -1.74 8.58 -11.60
CA PHE A 232 -1.53 8.45 -10.15
C PHE A 232 -2.32 9.48 -9.36
N THR A 233 -2.54 10.67 -9.92
CA THR A 233 -3.43 11.68 -9.31
C THR A 233 -4.87 11.17 -9.25
N ILE A 234 -5.40 10.65 -10.36
CA ILE A 234 -6.76 10.10 -10.45
C ILE A 234 -6.89 8.89 -9.52
N TRP A 235 -5.89 8.01 -9.48
CA TRP A 235 -5.85 6.87 -8.55
C TRP A 235 -5.94 7.33 -7.07
N GLY A 236 -5.17 8.34 -6.69
CA GLY A 236 -5.22 8.91 -5.35
C GLY A 236 -6.58 9.53 -5.02
N LEU A 237 -7.15 10.31 -5.94
CA LEU A 237 -8.48 10.90 -5.80
C LEU A 237 -9.58 9.82 -5.70
N TRP A 238 -9.51 8.77 -6.52
CA TRP A 238 -10.41 7.62 -6.49
C TRP A 238 -10.48 7.00 -5.10
N HIS A 239 -9.32 6.65 -4.55
CA HIS A 239 -9.25 6.05 -3.23
C HIS A 239 -9.61 7.03 -2.09
N GLY A 240 -9.21 8.30 -2.21
CA GLY A 240 -9.55 9.33 -1.23
C GLY A 240 -11.05 9.58 -1.13
N LEU A 241 -11.71 9.71 -2.28
CA LEU A 241 -13.17 9.88 -2.35
C LEU A 241 -13.90 8.60 -1.90
N GLY A 242 -13.44 7.42 -2.32
CA GLY A 242 -14.00 6.15 -1.88
C GLY A 242 -13.96 5.97 -0.36
N LEU A 243 -12.83 6.29 0.27
CA LEU A 243 -12.70 6.27 1.73
C LEU A 243 -13.66 7.25 2.42
N PHE A 244 -13.82 8.46 1.85
CA PHE A 244 -14.76 9.44 2.39
C PHE A 244 -16.20 8.96 2.28
N ILE A 245 -16.62 8.47 1.11
CA ILE A 245 -17.97 7.92 0.87
C ILE A 245 -18.23 6.76 1.84
N HIS A 246 -17.28 5.83 1.97
CA HIS A 246 -17.38 4.70 2.91
C HIS A 246 -17.56 5.19 4.36
N ASN A 247 -16.80 6.20 4.80
CA ASN A 247 -16.94 6.75 6.15
C ASN A 247 -18.32 7.40 6.36
N ARG A 248 -18.84 8.15 5.37
CA ARG A 248 -20.18 8.74 5.45
C ARG A 248 -21.28 7.67 5.45
N TRP A 249 -21.10 6.63 4.65
CA TRP A 249 -22.01 5.48 4.66
C TRP A 249 -22.07 4.81 6.03
N ASN A 250 -20.91 4.56 6.66
CA ASN A 250 -20.84 3.98 7.99
C ASN A 250 -21.54 4.86 9.04
N ASP A 251 -21.33 6.18 8.99
CA ASP A 251 -22.01 7.09 9.92
C ASP A 251 -23.53 7.09 9.73
N PHE A 252 -23.99 7.08 8.48
CA PHE A 252 -25.40 7.04 8.14
C PHE A 252 -26.08 5.71 8.53
N THR A 253 -25.38 4.59 8.36
CA THR A 253 -25.92 3.26 8.62
C THR A 253 -25.68 2.77 10.04
N LYS A 254 -24.90 3.49 10.84
CA LYS A 254 -24.48 3.06 12.20
C LYS A 254 -25.65 2.61 13.09
N ALA A 255 -26.77 3.32 13.07
CA ALA A 255 -27.94 2.99 13.86
C ALA A 255 -28.60 1.66 13.45
N LYS A 256 -28.54 1.30 12.17
CA LYS A 256 -29.14 0.08 11.59
C LYS A 256 -28.16 -1.09 11.48
N ALA A 257 -26.88 -0.85 11.68
CA ALA A 257 -25.84 -1.86 11.46
C ALA A 257 -26.03 -3.11 12.36
N ALA A 258 -26.42 -2.91 13.61
CA ALA A 258 -26.70 -4.01 14.55
C ALA A 258 -27.90 -4.85 14.12
N GLU A 259 -28.97 -4.22 13.61
CA GLU A 259 -30.15 -4.89 13.09
C GLU A 259 -29.83 -5.69 11.83
N TRP A 260 -29.10 -5.10 10.89
CA TRP A 260 -28.67 -5.78 9.65
C TRP A 260 -27.77 -6.98 9.93
N ALA A 261 -26.92 -6.90 10.95
CA ALA A 261 -26.03 -7.96 11.37
C ALA A 261 -26.62 -8.86 12.49
N SER A 262 -27.93 -8.94 12.61
CA SER A 262 -28.62 -9.62 13.74
C SER A 262 -28.43 -11.13 13.76
N THR A 263 -28.10 -11.78 12.65
CA THR A 263 -27.84 -13.22 12.56
C THR A 263 -26.49 -13.50 11.94
N SER A 264 -25.87 -14.64 12.28
CA SER A 264 -24.59 -15.10 11.71
C SER A 264 -24.64 -15.17 10.18
N PHE A 265 -25.76 -15.62 9.62
CA PHE A 265 -25.98 -15.68 8.17
C PHE A 265 -25.96 -14.29 7.52
N ARG A 266 -26.66 -13.31 8.09
CA ARG A 266 -26.66 -11.93 7.59
C ARG A 266 -25.27 -11.28 7.71
N GLN A 267 -24.56 -11.52 8.82
CA GLN A 267 -23.18 -11.07 8.97
C GLN A 267 -22.26 -11.62 7.87
N SER A 268 -22.40 -12.91 7.56
CA SER A 268 -21.62 -13.54 6.48
C SER A 268 -21.94 -12.93 5.12
N ILE A 269 -23.22 -12.71 4.79
CA ILE A 269 -23.63 -12.06 3.53
C ILE A 269 -23.06 -10.65 3.45
N LEU A 270 -23.18 -9.83 4.50
CA LEU A 270 -22.64 -8.47 4.52
C LEU A 270 -21.12 -8.45 4.38
N SER A 271 -20.43 -9.40 5.02
CA SER A 271 -18.99 -9.53 4.91
C SER A 271 -18.57 -9.92 3.49
N VAL A 272 -19.16 -10.95 2.91
CA VAL A 272 -18.83 -11.44 1.56
C VAL A 272 -19.14 -10.38 0.50
N SER A 273 -20.34 -9.76 0.55
CA SER A 273 -20.67 -8.68 -0.37
C SER A 273 -19.73 -7.48 -0.21
N GLY A 274 -19.39 -7.12 1.03
CA GLY A 274 -18.40 -6.08 1.31
C GLY A 274 -17.02 -6.39 0.71
N ILE A 275 -16.54 -7.64 0.81
CA ILE A 275 -15.29 -8.09 0.18
C ILE A 275 -15.37 -7.93 -1.34
N ILE A 276 -16.45 -8.41 -1.97
CA ILE A 276 -16.63 -8.33 -3.42
C ILE A 276 -16.63 -6.87 -3.88
N PHE A 277 -17.42 -6.00 -3.25
CA PHE A 277 -17.47 -4.58 -3.61
C PHE A 277 -16.12 -3.87 -3.39
N THR A 278 -15.46 -4.14 -2.27
CA THR A 278 -14.16 -3.53 -1.97
C THR A 278 -13.09 -3.97 -2.98
N PHE A 279 -13.03 -5.26 -3.29
CA PHE A 279 -12.10 -5.78 -4.29
C PHE A 279 -12.31 -5.15 -5.66
N HIS A 280 -13.57 -5.07 -6.15
CA HIS A 280 -13.86 -4.46 -7.45
C HIS A 280 -13.56 -2.95 -7.47
N PHE A 281 -13.89 -2.22 -6.41
CA PHE A 281 -13.54 -0.81 -6.29
C PHE A 281 -12.03 -0.58 -6.37
N VAL A 282 -11.26 -1.41 -5.68
CA VAL A 282 -9.80 -1.35 -5.69
C VAL A 282 -9.24 -1.77 -7.04
N ALA A 283 -9.77 -2.83 -7.64
CA ALA A 283 -9.37 -3.32 -8.96
C ALA A 283 -9.60 -2.28 -10.07
N LEU A 284 -10.71 -1.55 -10.02
CA LEU A 284 -10.96 -0.41 -10.93
C LEU A 284 -9.95 0.72 -10.70
N GLY A 285 -9.56 0.99 -9.46
CA GLY A 285 -8.48 1.94 -9.16
C GLY A 285 -7.14 1.52 -9.75
N TRP A 286 -6.82 0.21 -9.73
CA TRP A 286 -5.57 -0.30 -10.31
C TRP A 286 -5.44 -0.08 -11.82
N ILE A 287 -6.53 0.16 -12.56
CA ILE A 287 -6.48 0.52 -13.99
C ILE A 287 -5.67 1.80 -14.19
N PHE A 288 -5.88 2.81 -13.34
CA PHE A 288 -5.12 4.07 -13.38
C PHE A 288 -3.69 3.91 -12.87
N PHE A 289 -3.39 2.83 -12.17
CA PHE A 289 -2.04 2.52 -11.73
C PHE A 289 -1.27 1.73 -12.80
N ALA A 290 -1.96 0.90 -13.58
CA ALA A 290 -1.40 0.02 -14.60
C ALA A 290 -1.05 0.73 -15.92
N LEU A 291 -1.82 1.76 -16.28
CA LEU A 291 -1.75 2.39 -17.61
C LEU A 291 -1.10 3.76 -17.54
N SER A 292 -0.44 4.15 -18.62
CA SER A 292 0.27 5.43 -18.72
C SER A 292 -0.66 6.61 -19.05
N SER A 293 -1.74 6.38 -19.82
CA SER A 293 -2.65 7.41 -20.31
C SER A 293 -3.99 7.44 -19.56
N PRO A 294 -4.42 8.59 -19.02
CA PRO A 294 -5.74 8.74 -18.40
C PRO A 294 -6.90 8.43 -19.36
N VAL A 295 -6.74 8.76 -20.64
CA VAL A 295 -7.75 8.50 -21.67
C VAL A 295 -7.90 7.00 -21.88
N THR A 296 -6.78 6.28 -22.02
CA THR A 296 -6.80 4.81 -22.15
C THR A 296 -7.39 4.15 -20.90
N SER A 297 -7.01 4.61 -19.71
CA SER A 297 -7.55 4.11 -18.45
C SER A 297 -9.06 4.28 -18.37
N TRP A 298 -9.56 5.46 -18.74
CA TRP A 298 -10.99 5.74 -18.74
C TRP A 298 -11.76 4.91 -19.79
N ASN A 299 -11.21 4.75 -20.98
CA ASN A 299 -11.79 3.89 -22.03
C ASN A 299 -11.88 2.42 -21.57
N VAL A 300 -10.86 1.91 -20.86
CA VAL A 300 -10.93 0.58 -20.25
C VAL A 300 -12.07 0.50 -19.23
N VAL A 301 -12.21 1.50 -18.36
CA VAL A 301 -13.33 1.56 -17.41
C VAL A 301 -14.68 1.52 -18.13
N LEU A 302 -14.87 2.32 -19.18
CA LEU A 302 -16.12 2.33 -19.94
C LEU A 302 -16.42 0.99 -20.60
N LYS A 303 -15.42 0.37 -21.27
CA LYS A 303 -15.55 -0.94 -21.91
C LYS A 303 -15.89 -2.08 -20.91
N LEU A 304 -15.40 -1.99 -19.66
CA LEU A 304 -15.75 -2.97 -18.61
C LEU A 304 -17.24 -2.96 -18.26
N PHE A 305 -17.94 -1.85 -18.51
CA PHE A 305 -19.38 -1.71 -18.31
C PHE A 305 -20.19 -1.72 -19.63
N GLY A 306 -19.57 -2.14 -20.75
CA GLY A 306 -20.23 -2.29 -22.04
C GLY A 306 -20.51 -0.97 -22.77
N VAL A 307 -19.83 0.12 -22.38
CA VAL A 307 -19.89 1.42 -23.09
C VAL A 307 -18.72 1.44 -24.07
N ASN A 308 -19.03 1.42 -25.39
CA ASN A 308 -18.05 1.46 -26.48
C ASN A 308 -17.78 2.90 -26.93
#